data_bece523822814f5e250b71ae6aceb1ed
#
_entry.id   bece523822814f5e250b71ae6aceb1ed
#
_cell.length_a   1.000
_cell.length_b   1.000
_cell.length_c   1.000
_cell.angle_alpha   90.00
_cell.angle_beta   90.00
_cell.angle_gamma   90.00
#
_symmetry.space_group_name_H-M   'P 1'
#
loop_
_entity.id
_entity.type
_entity.pdbx_description
1 polymer ?
#
loop_
_entity_poly.entity_id
_entity_poly.type
_entity_poly.pdbx_seq_one_letter_code
_entity_poly.pdbx_strand_id
1 'polypeptide(L)'
;FGDILVDQSEFSLLSGEVGDDVFIGMHEFNLIINAEYIDLDGNYGELTKSYPFSIDVSLNQTGFPYDTNSEVKSSPVVIDLTNDGNNEIIFGDNSGLIHVLDYGGNSILDDTFPYDTGNQIWGSPAAGYIDQDNNIDIVIASKSKYLYVFDKNGLKLDYNANQYLIGTPALGNLDDDEDLEIVFGSYSNDAKIFAINIDGSNVEGFPIILDEKMQKGVALADFNNNGKDDIVVGTDDDKIYLIYDDGTIGFSFLTEDKVRSAPIIIDNNNQKYIIVGSKDGNLYSINDSGQLQFVFETGSPIYTSPTVLEYSGELMIFFGNNEGEIFAIDIYGNLHDGFPINITEEELLLPFNAVAGSIIFEDLDSDGIPEIIFSDEGGNLNIIKSTDSSYSNFYYYNNMPISNIFAYSSSINIYDIDNDGDLEAFGGTTGDVSIIDIKEESGTNGYWNIYRGNYHRDGYYISNLICTSGDINNDGLLDILDIVSMINIIIGSPDMSDLEICASDMNSDGVIDILDIVTLVNIVMSRN
;
A
#
# COMPACT_ATOMS: atom_id res chain seq x y z
N PHE A 1 -47.51 12.73 -1.77
CA PHE A 1 -47.83 14.09 -2.23
C PHE A 1 -49.25 14.43 -1.77
N GLY A 2 -49.46 15.65 -1.24
CA GLY A 2 -50.80 16.19 -0.96
C GLY A 2 -51.50 16.69 -2.22
N ASP A 3 -52.63 17.42 -2.03
CA ASP A 3 -53.30 18.06 -3.16
C ASP A 3 -52.44 19.18 -3.75
N ILE A 4 -52.01 19.00 -5.00
CA ILE A 4 -51.22 20.00 -5.74
C ILE A 4 -52.22 20.85 -6.54
N LEU A 5 -52.27 22.15 -6.24
CA LEU A 5 -53.11 23.10 -6.98
C LEU A 5 -52.56 23.39 -8.37
N VAL A 6 -53.41 23.82 -9.30
CA VAL A 6 -53.00 24.25 -10.63
C VAL A 6 -51.95 25.35 -10.51
N ASP A 7 -50.83 25.22 -11.23
CA ASP A 7 -49.65 26.10 -11.20
C ASP A 7 -48.77 26.01 -9.95
N GLN A 8 -48.90 24.96 -9.15
CA GLN A 8 -47.98 24.64 -8.04
C GLN A 8 -47.15 23.40 -8.37
N SER A 9 -45.95 23.32 -7.81
CA SER A 9 -45.09 22.13 -7.84
C SER A 9 -44.60 21.81 -6.44
N GLU A 10 -44.61 20.54 -6.07
CA GLU A 10 -44.04 20.06 -4.83
C GLU A 10 -42.87 19.10 -5.15
N PHE A 11 -41.85 19.11 -4.31
CA PHE A 11 -40.74 18.23 -4.39
C PHE A 11 -40.80 17.24 -3.22
N SER A 12 -40.52 15.99 -3.50
CA SER A 12 -40.36 14.96 -2.49
C SER A 12 -39.12 14.14 -2.81
N LEU A 13 -38.30 13.86 -1.79
CA LEU A 13 -37.16 12.96 -1.89
C LEU A 13 -37.66 11.52 -1.69
N LEU A 14 -37.32 10.64 -2.60
CA LEU A 14 -37.44 9.20 -2.44
C LEU A 14 -36.04 8.68 -2.11
N SER A 15 -35.87 8.05 -0.96
CA SER A 15 -34.69 7.33 -0.57
C SER A 15 -34.98 5.83 -0.55
N GLY A 16 -34.00 5.03 -0.90
CA GLY A 16 -34.05 3.58 -0.84
C GLY A 16 -32.67 3.07 -0.58
N GLU A 17 -32.56 1.90 0.02
CA GLU A 17 -31.32 1.17 0.23
C GLU A 17 -31.21 0.06 -0.82
N VAL A 18 -30.00 -0.22 -1.29
CA VAL A 18 -29.71 -1.38 -2.13
C VAL A 18 -29.48 -2.56 -1.20
N GLY A 19 -30.20 -3.66 -1.42
CA GLY A 19 -30.02 -4.86 -0.60
C GLY A 19 -28.75 -5.62 -0.98
N ASP A 20 -28.17 -6.35 -0.05
CA ASP A 20 -26.91 -7.10 -0.18
C ASP A 20 -26.94 -8.18 -1.27
N ASP A 21 -28.11 -8.56 -1.75
CA ASP A 21 -28.33 -9.56 -2.79
C ASP A 21 -28.48 -8.96 -4.21
N VAL A 22 -28.27 -7.66 -4.38
CA VAL A 22 -28.34 -6.98 -5.68
C VAL A 22 -27.02 -7.14 -6.43
N PHE A 23 -27.08 -7.68 -7.64
CA PHE A 23 -25.90 -7.83 -8.49
C PHE A 23 -25.32 -6.46 -8.91
N ILE A 24 -23.99 -6.39 -9.02
CA ILE A 24 -23.28 -5.23 -9.55
C ILE A 24 -23.66 -5.01 -11.02
N GLY A 25 -23.85 -3.75 -11.40
CA GLY A 25 -24.15 -3.33 -12.75
C GLY A 25 -25.42 -2.48 -12.89
N MET A 26 -25.82 -2.25 -14.14
CA MET A 26 -26.93 -1.38 -14.48
C MET A 26 -28.29 -2.06 -14.25
N HIS A 27 -29.09 -1.50 -13.35
CA HIS A 27 -30.44 -1.94 -13.05
C HIS A 27 -31.48 -0.96 -13.58
N GLU A 28 -32.48 -1.46 -14.31
CA GLU A 28 -33.56 -0.65 -14.84
C GLU A 28 -34.79 -0.65 -13.92
N PHE A 29 -35.27 0.52 -13.60
CA PHE A 29 -36.43 0.76 -12.76
C PHE A 29 -37.47 1.59 -13.50
N ASN A 30 -38.71 1.52 -13.02
CA ASN A 30 -39.78 2.38 -13.48
C ASN A 30 -40.42 3.10 -12.26
N LEU A 31 -40.30 4.41 -12.20
CA LEU A 31 -41.11 5.22 -11.30
C LEU A 31 -42.53 5.34 -11.85
N ILE A 32 -43.50 4.75 -11.18
CA ILE A 32 -44.90 4.81 -11.56
C ILE A 32 -45.58 5.84 -10.65
N ILE A 33 -46.08 6.92 -11.25
CA ILE A 33 -46.84 7.94 -10.55
C ILE A 33 -48.32 7.75 -10.88
N ASN A 34 -49.11 7.48 -9.86
CA ASN A 34 -50.57 7.44 -9.94
C ASN A 34 -51.13 8.69 -9.29
N ALA A 35 -51.92 9.43 -10.01
CA ALA A 35 -52.61 10.62 -9.52
C ALA A 35 -54.10 10.55 -9.82
N GLU A 36 -54.90 10.94 -8.83
CA GLU A 36 -56.33 11.19 -9.01
C GLU A 36 -56.53 12.69 -9.22
N TYR A 37 -57.43 13.04 -10.10
CA TYR A 37 -57.72 14.45 -10.37
C TYR A 37 -59.20 14.66 -10.60
N ILE A 38 -59.68 15.88 -10.37
CA ILE A 38 -60.98 16.35 -10.76
C ILE A 38 -60.78 17.41 -11.86
N ASP A 39 -61.42 17.21 -13.01
CA ASP A 39 -61.32 18.16 -14.11
C ASP A 39 -62.14 19.44 -13.85
N LEU A 40 -62.03 20.43 -14.75
CA LEU A 40 -62.75 21.71 -14.62
C LEU A 40 -64.26 21.58 -14.70
N ASP A 41 -64.76 20.45 -15.20
CA ASP A 41 -66.19 20.14 -15.30
C ASP A 41 -66.66 19.31 -14.10
N GLY A 42 -65.80 19.01 -13.15
CA GLY A 42 -66.09 18.26 -11.92
C GLY A 42 -66.07 16.75 -12.07
N ASN A 43 -65.51 16.20 -13.17
CA ASN A 43 -65.40 14.76 -13.36
C ASN A 43 -64.14 14.24 -12.71
N TYR A 44 -64.26 13.06 -12.09
CA TYR A 44 -63.17 12.35 -11.48
C TYR A 44 -62.37 11.58 -12.53
N GLY A 45 -61.04 11.65 -12.48
CA GLY A 45 -60.15 10.94 -13.37
C GLY A 45 -58.90 10.44 -12.66
N GLU A 46 -58.29 9.43 -13.23
CA GLU A 46 -57.03 8.85 -12.78
C GLU A 46 -55.98 9.04 -13.88
N LEU A 47 -54.74 9.36 -13.49
CA LEU A 47 -53.61 9.49 -14.37
C LEU A 47 -52.48 8.59 -13.86
N THR A 48 -52.01 7.69 -14.71
CA THR A 48 -50.82 6.90 -14.44
C THR A 48 -49.72 7.30 -15.42
N LYS A 49 -48.55 7.65 -14.90
CA LYS A 49 -47.36 7.87 -15.71
C LYS A 49 -46.21 7.02 -15.21
N SER A 50 -45.45 6.44 -16.15
CA SER A 50 -44.23 5.67 -15.87
C SER A 50 -43.03 6.42 -16.42
N TYR A 51 -42.00 6.53 -15.60
CA TYR A 51 -40.71 7.14 -15.95
C TYR A 51 -39.65 6.09 -15.75
N PRO A 52 -39.04 5.55 -16.83
CA PRO A 52 -37.92 4.65 -16.72
C PRO A 52 -36.68 5.42 -16.24
N PHE A 53 -35.91 4.81 -15.37
CA PHE A 53 -34.58 5.27 -14.98
C PHE A 53 -33.71 4.05 -14.67
N SER A 54 -32.40 4.23 -14.71
CA SER A 54 -31.43 3.21 -14.37
C SER A 54 -30.57 3.66 -13.19
N ILE A 55 -30.19 2.70 -12.37
CA ILE A 55 -29.22 2.88 -11.29
C ILE A 55 -28.08 1.92 -11.62
N ASP A 56 -26.85 2.43 -11.59
CA ASP A 56 -25.65 1.63 -11.63
C ASP A 56 -25.24 1.29 -10.20
N VAL A 57 -25.23 -0.01 -9.88
CA VAL A 57 -24.79 -0.52 -8.59
C VAL A 57 -23.33 -0.91 -8.75
N SER A 58 -22.44 -0.29 -8.01
CA SER A 58 -21.01 -0.55 -8.02
C SER A 58 -20.47 -0.68 -6.59
N LEU A 59 -19.29 -1.27 -6.45
CA LEU A 59 -18.52 -1.27 -5.20
C LEU A 59 -17.59 -0.06 -5.09
N ASN A 60 -17.73 0.94 -5.96
CA ASN A 60 -16.93 2.15 -5.82
C ASN A 60 -17.26 2.87 -4.50
N GLN A 61 -16.24 3.21 -3.73
CA GLN A 61 -16.38 4.07 -2.57
C GLN A 61 -17.01 5.41 -2.97
N THR A 62 -17.81 5.99 -2.10
CA THR A 62 -18.49 7.27 -2.36
C THR A 62 -17.48 8.38 -2.68
N GLY A 63 -17.67 9.08 -3.81
CA GLY A 63 -16.74 10.11 -4.29
C GLY A 63 -15.65 9.59 -5.22
N PHE A 64 -15.60 8.28 -5.45
CA PHE A 64 -14.62 7.65 -6.34
C PHE A 64 -15.30 6.92 -7.52
N PRO A 65 -14.58 6.69 -8.65
CA PRO A 65 -13.19 7.09 -8.88
C PRO A 65 -13.00 8.61 -8.91
N TYR A 66 -11.86 9.09 -8.36
CA TYR A 66 -11.50 10.51 -8.37
C TYR A 66 -10.76 10.84 -9.67
N ASP A 67 -11.39 11.62 -10.54
CA ASP A 67 -10.86 11.97 -11.87
C ASP A 67 -9.74 13.02 -11.74
N THR A 68 -8.52 12.62 -12.06
CA THR A 68 -7.34 13.51 -12.13
C THR A 68 -7.11 14.07 -13.51
N ASN A 69 -7.78 13.54 -14.56
CA ASN A 69 -7.47 13.79 -15.97
C ASN A 69 -5.99 13.52 -16.32
N SER A 70 -5.29 12.74 -15.52
CA SER A 70 -3.86 12.47 -15.59
C SER A 70 -3.55 11.10 -15.01
N GLU A 71 -2.51 10.44 -15.51
CA GLU A 71 -2.09 9.15 -14.99
C GLU A 71 -1.55 9.26 -13.55
N VAL A 72 -1.97 8.35 -12.68
CA VAL A 72 -1.52 8.24 -11.28
C VAL A 72 -0.67 6.98 -11.13
N LYS A 73 0.66 7.14 -11.23
CA LYS A 73 1.65 6.06 -11.05
C LYS A 73 2.00 5.82 -9.60
N SER A 74 1.79 6.82 -8.79
CA SER A 74 2.03 6.75 -7.36
C SER A 74 0.98 5.85 -6.70
N SER A 75 1.39 4.87 -5.91
CA SER A 75 0.48 4.13 -5.05
C SER A 75 0.05 5.05 -3.91
N PRO A 76 -1.26 5.33 -3.74
CA PRO A 76 -1.71 6.26 -2.71
C PRO A 76 -1.32 5.79 -1.30
N VAL A 77 -1.20 6.73 -0.39
CA VAL A 77 -1.07 6.50 1.06
C VAL A 77 -2.37 6.92 1.72
N VAL A 78 -2.84 6.11 2.66
CA VAL A 78 -4.00 6.45 3.51
C VAL A 78 -3.50 6.56 4.95
N ILE A 79 -3.66 7.73 5.56
CA ILE A 79 -3.14 8.03 6.90
C ILE A 79 -3.85 9.25 7.48
N ASP A 80 -4.04 9.29 8.79
CA ASP A 80 -4.57 10.47 9.51
C ASP A 80 -3.49 11.57 9.60
N LEU A 81 -3.29 12.30 8.48
CA LEU A 81 -2.33 13.40 8.39
C LEU A 81 -2.72 14.59 9.26
N THR A 82 -4.02 14.84 9.40
CA THR A 82 -4.53 16.01 10.15
C THR A 82 -4.57 15.76 11.64
N ASN A 83 -4.47 14.51 12.08
CA ASN A 83 -4.57 14.04 13.45
C ASN A 83 -5.96 14.39 14.06
N ASP A 84 -7.03 14.17 13.27
CA ASP A 84 -8.41 14.41 13.66
C ASP A 84 -9.23 13.11 13.82
N GLY A 85 -8.60 11.97 13.56
CA GLY A 85 -9.20 10.63 13.65
C GLY A 85 -9.85 10.16 12.35
N ASN A 86 -9.77 10.93 11.26
CA ASN A 86 -10.17 10.52 9.92
C ASN A 86 -8.93 10.33 9.05
N ASN A 87 -9.00 9.41 8.12
CA ASN A 87 -7.90 9.16 7.21
C ASN A 87 -7.95 10.05 5.97
N GLU A 88 -6.78 10.48 5.52
CA GLU A 88 -6.60 11.18 4.27
C GLU A 88 -5.94 10.28 3.22
N ILE A 89 -6.35 10.46 1.97
CA ILE A 89 -5.81 9.78 0.80
C ILE A 89 -4.85 10.71 0.07
N ILE A 90 -3.57 10.32 0.01
CA ILE A 90 -2.48 11.17 -0.47
C ILE A 90 -1.79 10.51 -1.65
N PHE A 91 -1.66 11.23 -2.76
CA PHE A 91 -0.99 10.74 -3.97
C PHE A 91 -0.48 11.87 -4.86
N GLY A 92 0.41 11.53 -5.78
CA GLY A 92 0.87 12.42 -6.84
C GLY A 92 0.45 11.93 -8.22
N ASP A 93 0.30 12.84 -9.18
CA ASP A 93 -0.09 12.51 -10.55
C ASP A 93 0.94 12.95 -11.62
N ASN A 94 0.71 12.54 -12.87
CA ASN A 94 1.54 12.90 -14.00
C ASN A 94 1.36 14.37 -14.47
N SER A 95 0.37 15.11 -13.96
CA SER A 95 0.31 16.57 -14.16
C SER A 95 1.25 17.32 -13.24
N GLY A 96 1.72 16.66 -12.18
CA GLY A 96 2.63 17.20 -11.17
C GLY A 96 1.93 17.71 -9.92
N LEU A 97 0.67 17.37 -9.74
CA LEU A 97 -0.10 17.74 -8.57
C LEU A 97 0.03 16.68 -7.46
N ILE A 98 0.18 17.15 -6.24
CA ILE A 98 0.04 16.37 -5.02
C ILE A 98 -1.37 16.62 -4.50
N HIS A 99 -2.13 15.57 -4.30
CA HIS A 99 -3.50 15.60 -3.79
C HIS A 99 -3.55 15.10 -2.37
N VAL A 100 -4.41 15.71 -1.56
CA VAL A 100 -4.83 15.24 -0.23
C VAL A 100 -6.35 15.29 -0.20
N LEU A 101 -6.99 14.14 -0.09
CA LEU A 101 -8.44 13.99 -0.15
C LEU A 101 -8.96 13.36 1.14
N ASP A 102 -10.19 13.68 1.52
CA ASP A 102 -10.93 12.91 2.51
C ASP A 102 -11.48 11.60 1.92
N TYR A 103 -12.06 10.73 2.75
CA TYR A 103 -12.66 9.45 2.32
C TYR A 103 -13.86 9.62 1.37
N GLY A 104 -14.42 10.82 1.26
CA GLY A 104 -15.49 11.16 0.30
C GLY A 104 -14.99 11.78 -1.00
N GLY A 105 -13.65 11.81 -1.23
CA GLY A 105 -13.04 12.36 -2.43
C GLY A 105 -13.01 13.88 -2.49
N ASN A 106 -13.23 14.58 -1.38
CA ASN A 106 -13.11 16.03 -1.36
C ASN A 106 -11.67 16.44 -1.05
N SER A 107 -11.16 17.44 -1.78
CA SER A 107 -9.87 18.06 -1.45
C SER A 107 -9.95 18.72 -0.07
N ILE A 108 -8.93 18.50 0.73
CA ILE A 108 -8.79 19.11 2.06
C ILE A 108 -7.45 19.86 2.16
N LEU A 109 -7.30 20.68 3.21
CA LEU A 109 -6.13 21.55 3.36
C LEU A 109 -5.96 22.48 2.14
N ASP A 110 -7.06 23.08 1.67
CA ASP A 110 -7.18 23.86 0.42
C ASP A 110 -6.18 25.03 0.29
N ASP A 111 -5.61 25.52 1.39
CA ASP A 111 -4.55 26.53 1.37
C ASP A 111 -3.21 25.97 0.84
N THR A 112 -3.03 24.65 0.83
CA THR A 112 -1.80 23.95 0.44
C THR A 112 -2.03 23.00 -0.74
N PHE A 113 -3.11 22.21 -0.74
CA PHE A 113 -3.37 21.17 -1.73
C PHE A 113 -4.59 21.48 -2.62
N PRO A 114 -4.58 21.05 -3.90
CA PRO A 114 -3.49 20.32 -4.54
C PRO A 114 -2.25 21.19 -4.75
N TYR A 115 -1.06 20.62 -4.46
CA TYR A 115 0.22 21.33 -4.58
C TYR A 115 0.87 21.05 -5.94
N ASP A 116 1.19 22.10 -6.71
CA ASP A 116 1.81 21.97 -8.02
C ASP A 116 3.34 21.94 -7.91
N THR A 117 3.94 20.78 -8.18
CA THR A 117 5.41 20.59 -8.21
C THR A 117 6.05 21.05 -9.52
N GLY A 118 5.25 21.36 -10.54
CA GLY A 118 5.67 21.79 -11.87
C GLY A 118 6.16 20.69 -12.79
N ASN A 119 6.17 19.41 -12.39
CA ASN A 119 6.51 18.27 -13.24
C ASN A 119 5.95 16.96 -12.65
N GLN A 120 5.90 15.91 -13.46
CA GLN A 120 5.33 14.60 -13.16
C GLN A 120 5.82 14.02 -11.83
N ILE A 121 4.93 13.33 -11.13
CA ILE A 121 5.19 12.54 -9.94
C ILE A 121 4.92 11.07 -10.29
N TRP A 122 5.95 10.22 -10.16
CA TRP A 122 5.84 8.79 -10.42
C TRP A 122 6.03 7.94 -9.17
N GLY A 123 6.89 8.40 -8.25
CA GLY A 123 7.13 7.73 -6.98
C GLY A 123 5.92 7.82 -6.06
N SER A 124 5.71 6.79 -5.29
CA SER A 124 4.68 6.78 -4.24
C SER A 124 5.12 7.63 -3.06
N PRO A 125 4.19 8.24 -2.31
CA PRO A 125 4.54 8.90 -1.06
C PRO A 125 5.10 7.92 -0.04
N ALA A 126 6.09 8.34 0.76
CA ALA A 126 6.44 7.74 2.04
C ALA A 126 5.87 8.60 3.16
N ALA A 127 5.52 8.00 4.28
CA ALA A 127 4.95 8.71 5.42
C ALA A 127 5.50 8.16 6.75
N GLY A 128 5.69 9.06 7.72
CA GLY A 128 6.15 8.69 9.05
C GLY A 128 6.36 9.90 9.95
N TYR A 129 6.74 9.66 11.19
CA TYR A 129 7.22 10.67 12.12
C TYR A 129 8.73 10.85 11.86
N ILE A 130 9.10 11.81 11.00
CA ILE A 130 10.50 12.02 10.61
C ILE A 130 11.27 12.76 11.70
N ASP A 131 10.63 13.69 12.37
CA ASP A 131 11.22 14.46 13.47
C ASP A 131 10.37 14.39 14.74
N GLN A 132 10.84 15.02 15.81
CA GLN A 132 10.24 14.98 17.14
C GLN A 132 9.04 15.91 17.35
N ASP A 133 8.40 16.40 16.26
CA ASP A 133 7.31 17.39 16.34
C ASP A 133 5.91 16.74 16.55
N ASN A 134 5.81 15.42 16.57
CA ASN A 134 4.58 14.63 16.71
C ASN A 134 3.56 14.87 15.58
N ASN A 135 4.00 15.31 14.41
CA ASN A 135 3.19 15.33 13.21
C ASN A 135 3.66 14.26 12.24
N ILE A 136 2.73 13.68 11.52
CA ILE A 136 3.07 12.79 10.41
C ILE A 136 3.59 13.64 9.25
N ASP A 137 4.71 13.23 8.69
CA ASP A 137 5.33 13.82 7.52
C ASP A 137 5.07 12.98 6.29
N ILE A 138 4.79 13.63 5.15
CA ILE A 138 4.62 13.00 3.84
C ILE A 138 5.76 13.42 2.94
N VAL A 139 6.46 12.46 2.37
CA VAL A 139 7.62 12.68 1.49
C VAL A 139 7.29 12.28 0.07
N ILE A 140 7.48 13.20 -0.88
CA ILE A 140 7.14 13.00 -2.29
C ILE A 140 8.27 13.47 -3.20
N ALA A 141 8.69 12.60 -4.11
CA ALA A 141 9.71 12.88 -5.12
C ALA A 141 9.07 13.27 -6.46
N SER A 142 9.54 14.36 -7.09
CA SER A 142 9.03 14.85 -8.36
C SER A 142 10.11 14.97 -9.44
N LYS A 143 9.72 14.79 -10.70
CA LYS A 143 10.56 15.08 -11.87
C LYS A 143 10.86 16.58 -12.01
N SER A 144 10.31 17.45 -11.18
CA SER A 144 10.72 18.85 -11.03
C SER A 144 12.16 18.99 -10.52
N LYS A 145 12.78 17.88 -10.10
CA LYS A 145 14.10 17.75 -9.47
C LYS A 145 14.09 18.10 -7.98
N TYR A 146 12.92 18.19 -7.41
CA TYR A 146 12.72 18.45 -5.98
C TYR A 146 12.11 17.24 -5.29
N LEU A 147 12.51 17.06 -4.05
CA LEU A 147 11.81 16.25 -3.06
C LEU A 147 11.09 17.22 -2.14
N TYR A 148 9.85 16.89 -1.81
CA TYR A 148 8.99 17.72 -0.96
C TYR A 148 8.63 16.95 0.30
N VAL A 149 8.62 17.64 1.44
CA VAL A 149 8.10 17.14 2.70
C VAL A 149 7.00 18.06 3.19
N PHE A 150 5.86 17.48 3.54
CA PHE A 150 4.70 18.18 4.08
C PHE A 150 4.25 17.53 5.38
N ASP A 151 3.70 18.34 6.26
CA ASP A 151 2.88 17.89 7.38
C ASP A 151 1.48 18.55 7.30
N LYS A 152 0.63 18.36 8.31
CA LYS A 152 -0.69 19.03 8.40
C LYS A 152 -0.63 20.56 8.37
N ASN A 153 0.50 21.17 8.62
CA ASN A 153 0.69 22.63 8.59
C ASN A 153 1.15 23.15 7.23
N GLY A 154 1.45 22.25 6.27
CA GLY A 154 1.89 22.57 4.93
C GLY A 154 3.31 22.13 4.61
N LEU A 155 3.97 22.83 3.71
CA LEU A 155 5.32 22.48 3.24
C LEU A 155 6.38 22.71 4.34
N LYS A 156 7.10 21.64 4.72
CA LYS A 156 8.25 21.66 5.65
C LYS A 156 9.58 21.81 4.93
N LEU A 157 9.76 21.09 3.81
CA LEU A 157 11.01 21.07 3.05
C LEU A 157 10.72 20.99 1.54
N ASP A 158 11.50 21.76 0.75
CA ASP A 158 11.66 21.62 -0.70
C ASP A 158 13.15 21.43 -1.03
N TYR A 159 13.60 20.17 -1.09
CA TYR A 159 15.00 19.85 -1.35
C TYR A 159 15.30 19.74 -2.85
N ASN A 160 16.21 20.57 -3.36
CA ASN A 160 16.62 20.55 -4.76
C ASN A 160 17.79 19.57 -5.02
N ALA A 161 17.48 18.37 -5.49
CA ALA A 161 18.48 17.38 -5.89
C ALA A 161 19.22 17.75 -7.19
N ASN A 162 18.71 18.72 -7.96
CA ASN A 162 19.18 19.09 -9.30
C ASN A 162 19.19 17.94 -10.33
N GLN A 163 18.51 16.84 -10.02
CA GLN A 163 18.36 15.64 -10.84
C GLN A 163 16.90 15.21 -10.86
N TYR A 164 16.43 14.53 -11.93
CA TYR A 164 15.08 14.00 -11.98
C TYR A 164 14.88 12.95 -10.91
N LEU A 165 13.80 13.04 -10.16
CA LEU A 165 13.40 12.08 -9.16
C LEU A 165 12.11 11.38 -9.65
N ILE A 166 12.15 10.06 -9.75
CA ILE A 166 11.01 9.27 -10.23
C ILE A 166 10.73 8.04 -9.36
N GLY A 167 11.69 7.63 -8.54
CA GLY A 167 11.56 6.52 -7.59
C GLY A 167 10.82 6.94 -6.33
N THR A 168 10.28 5.96 -5.64
CA THR A 168 9.67 6.12 -4.31
C THR A 168 10.77 6.41 -3.29
N PRO A 169 10.68 7.46 -2.46
CA PRO A 169 11.57 7.68 -1.32
C PRO A 169 11.30 6.63 -0.22
N ALA A 170 12.28 6.40 0.63
CA ALA A 170 12.13 5.59 1.83
C ALA A 170 12.62 6.36 3.06
N LEU A 171 12.09 6.00 4.21
CA LEU A 171 12.47 6.56 5.52
C LEU A 171 13.21 5.49 6.33
N GLY A 172 14.33 5.85 6.95
CA GLY A 172 15.11 4.95 7.79
C GLY A 172 16.10 5.72 8.64
N ASN A 173 16.69 5.05 9.64
CA ASN A 173 17.68 5.63 10.54
C ASN A 173 19.09 5.39 10.00
N LEU A 174 19.75 6.42 9.46
CA LEU A 174 21.09 6.30 8.88
C LEU A 174 22.19 6.97 9.69
N ASP A 175 21.85 7.71 10.77
CA ASP A 175 22.87 8.37 11.59
C ASP A 175 22.65 8.17 13.11
N ASP A 176 23.25 8.98 13.97
CA ASP A 176 23.24 8.79 15.42
C ASP A 176 22.18 9.65 16.12
N ASP A 177 21.32 10.38 15.38
CA ASP A 177 20.26 11.15 16.02
C ASP A 177 18.93 10.36 16.10
N GLU A 178 17.87 11.00 16.62
CA GLU A 178 16.57 10.34 16.86
C GLU A 178 15.60 10.54 15.70
N ASP A 179 15.98 11.31 14.68
CA ASP A 179 15.13 11.60 13.53
C ASP A 179 15.34 10.53 12.43
N LEU A 180 14.39 10.41 11.51
CA LEU A 180 14.56 9.53 10.36
C LEU A 180 15.14 10.29 9.15
N GLU A 181 16.01 9.62 8.42
CA GLU A 181 16.54 10.14 7.16
C GLU A 181 15.67 9.77 5.98
N ILE A 182 15.69 10.65 4.99
CA ILE A 182 14.98 10.47 3.74
C ILE A 182 15.96 9.98 2.67
N VAL A 183 15.75 8.73 2.21
CA VAL A 183 16.62 8.08 1.22
C VAL A 183 15.93 7.99 -0.13
N PHE A 184 16.59 8.46 -1.19
CA PHE A 184 16.04 8.41 -2.55
C PHE A 184 17.10 8.39 -3.64
N GLY A 185 16.75 7.75 -4.76
CA GLY A 185 17.58 7.68 -5.95
C GLY A 185 17.16 8.68 -7.02
N SER A 186 18.08 9.02 -7.92
CA SER A 186 17.79 9.90 -9.05
C SER A 186 17.80 9.19 -10.40
N TYR A 187 17.19 9.83 -11.40
CA TYR A 187 17.03 9.32 -12.77
C TYR A 187 17.77 10.22 -13.77
N SER A 188 19.09 10.21 -13.70
CA SER A 188 20.00 10.98 -14.54
C SER A 188 21.19 10.11 -14.97
N ASN A 189 22.00 10.53 -15.94
CA ASN A 189 23.16 9.75 -16.35
C ASN A 189 24.30 9.77 -15.31
N ASP A 190 24.33 10.79 -14.47
CA ASP A 190 25.22 10.94 -13.31
C ASP A 190 24.42 10.74 -12.01
N ALA A 191 23.55 9.72 -12.02
CA ALA A 191 22.60 9.49 -10.95
C ALA A 191 23.25 9.23 -9.61
N LYS A 192 22.55 9.65 -8.57
CA LYS A 192 23.01 9.65 -7.19
C LYS A 192 21.98 9.01 -6.28
N ILE A 193 22.47 8.38 -5.22
CA ILE A 193 21.70 8.09 -4.01
C ILE A 193 21.90 9.25 -3.05
N PHE A 194 20.81 9.75 -2.54
CA PHE A 194 20.73 10.78 -1.51
C PHE A 194 20.24 10.17 -0.21
N ALA A 195 20.83 10.60 0.89
CA ALA A 195 20.27 10.46 2.24
C ALA A 195 20.33 11.85 2.88
N ILE A 196 19.21 12.37 3.32
CA ILE A 196 19.09 13.73 3.86
C ILE A 196 18.28 13.76 5.16
N ASN A 197 18.64 14.64 6.05
CA ASN A 197 17.89 14.99 7.23
C ASN A 197 16.69 15.88 6.87
N ILE A 198 15.72 15.99 7.77
CA ILE A 198 14.52 16.81 7.60
C ILE A 198 14.83 18.31 7.39
N ASP A 199 15.98 18.79 7.84
CA ASP A 199 16.44 20.16 7.63
C ASP A 199 17.06 20.40 6.23
N GLY A 200 17.15 19.35 5.40
CA GLY A 200 17.74 19.37 4.07
C GLY A 200 19.27 19.24 4.06
N SER A 201 19.93 19.02 5.19
CA SER A 201 21.34 18.66 5.23
C SER A 201 21.53 17.20 4.77
N ASN A 202 22.68 16.92 4.12
CA ASN A 202 22.99 15.55 3.75
C ASN A 202 23.52 14.78 4.97
N VAL A 203 23.17 13.50 5.08
CA VAL A 203 23.85 12.55 5.94
C VAL A 203 25.33 12.47 5.56
N GLU A 204 26.22 12.24 6.54
CA GLU A 204 27.66 12.11 6.28
C GLU A 204 27.93 10.97 5.28
N GLY A 205 28.71 11.25 4.25
CA GLY A 205 29.02 10.30 3.17
C GLY A 205 28.11 10.45 1.95
N PHE A 206 26.96 11.09 2.04
CA PHE A 206 26.02 11.29 0.92
C PHE A 206 26.09 12.70 0.32
N PRO A 207 25.66 12.86 -0.96
CA PRO A 207 25.15 11.86 -1.90
C PRO A 207 26.25 11.02 -2.57
N ILE A 208 25.95 9.75 -2.86
CA ILE A 208 26.82 8.80 -3.58
C ILE A 208 26.51 8.85 -5.07
N ILE A 209 27.55 8.90 -5.90
CA ILE A 209 27.43 8.85 -7.36
C ILE A 209 27.53 7.38 -7.81
N LEU A 210 26.49 6.87 -8.47
CA LEU A 210 26.47 5.53 -9.07
C LEU A 210 26.63 5.58 -10.60
N ASP A 211 26.55 6.76 -11.21
CA ASP A 211 26.67 7.02 -12.66
C ASP A 211 25.59 6.32 -13.52
N GLU A 212 24.54 5.73 -12.91
CA GLU A 212 23.47 5.06 -13.62
C GLU A 212 22.11 5.28 -12.98
N LYS A 213 21.06 5.25 -13.80
CA LYS A 213 19.69 5.62 -13.46
C LYS A 213 19.07 4.63 -12.48
N MET A 214 18.37 5.16 -11.49
CA MET A 214 17.50 4.42 -10.59
C MET A 214 16.04 4.77 -10.89
N GLN A 215 15.23 3.76 -11.16
CA GLN A 215 13.85 3.98 -11.61
C GLN A 215 12.83 3.73 -10.50
N LYS A 216 13.11 2.82 -9.59
CA LYS A 216 12.23 2.40 -8.50
C LYS A 216 12.79 2.86 -7.15
N GLY A 217 12.10 2.54 -6.08
CA GLY A 217 12.55 2.84 -4.72
C GLY A 217 13.74 2.02 -4.27
N VAL A 218 14.28 2.38 -3.12
CA VAL A 218 15.33 1.66 -2.41
C VAL A 218 14.72 0.69 -1.39
N ALA A 219 15.54 -0.22 -0.82
CA ALA A 219 15.19 -0.93 0.41
C ALA A 219 16.21 -0.61 1.49
N LEU A 220 15.77 -0.60 2.74
CA LEU A 220 16.58 -0.21 3.90
C LEU A 220 16.58 -1.32 4.95
N ALA A 221 17.73 -1.66 5.51
CA ALA A 221 17.88 -2.49 6.69
C ALA A 221 19.33 -2.44 7.19
N ASP A 222 19.56 -2.69 8.46
CA ASP A 222 20.90 -2.76 9.07
C ASP A 222 21.61 -4.08 8.72
N PHE A 223 22.48 -4.08 7.69
CA PHE A 223 23.23 -5.26 7.25
C PHE A 223 24.48 -5.55 8.08
N ASN A 224 25.05 -4.52 8.69
CA ASN A 224 26.30 -4.62 9.44
C ASN A 224 26.09 -4.70 10.95
N ASN A 225 24.84 -4.66 11.44
CA ASN A 225 24.41 -4.69 12.85
C ASN A 225 25.04 -3.57 13.68
N ASN A 226 25.09 -2.35 13.12
CA ASN A 226 25.57 -1.16 13.82
C ASN A 226 24.43 -0.29 14.38
N GLY A 227 23.17 -0.68 14.16
CA GLY A 227 21.95 0.02 14.56
C GLY A 227 21.50 1.09 13.58
N LYS A 228 22.08 1.13 12.37
CA LYS A 228 21.75 2.06 11.30
C LYS A 228 21.41 1.34 10.02
N ASP A 229 20.47 1.89 9.26
CA ASP A 229 20.03 1.29 8.02
C ASP A 229 21.04 1.46 6.88
N ASP A 230 21.28 0.39 6.16
CA ASP A 230 22.03 0.35 4.91
C ASP A 230 21.05 0.33 3.73
N ILE A 231 21.51 0.73 2.55
CA ILE A 231 20.68 0.98 1.37
C ILE A 231 20.90 -0.09 0.32
N VAL A 232 19.81 -0.71 -0.16
CA VAL A 232 19.82 -1.59 -1.32
C VAL A 232 19.12 -0.93 -2.49
N VAL A 233 19.73 -0.90 -3.66
CA VAL A 233 19.17 -0.28 -4.87
C VAL A 233 19.52 -1.04 -6.15
N GLY A 234 18.53 -1.11 -7.07
CA GLY A 234 18.70 -1.60 -8.42
C GLY A 234 18.88 -0.46 -9.43
N THR A 235 19.68 -0.68 -10.47
CA THR A 235 20.08 0.33 -11.46
C THR A 235 19.90 -0.12 -12.91
N ASP A 236 19.92 0.85 -13.84
CA ASP A 236 19.86 0.62 -15.30
C ASP A 236 21.19 0.14 -15.91
N ASP A 237 22.27 -0.01 -15.12
CA ASP A 237 23.54 -0.65 -15.53
C ASP A 237 23.64 -2.12 -15.13
N ASP A 238 22.46 -2.75 -14.98
CA ASP A 238 22.33 -4.18 -14.72
C ASP A 238 22.90 -4.59 -13.35
N LYS A 239 22.86 -3.68 -12.34
CA LYS A 239 23.44 -3.93 -11.02
C LYS A 239 22.49 -3.71 -9.87
N ILE A 240 22.76 -4.44 -8.81
CA ILE A 240 22.22 -4.28 -7.47
C ILE A 240 23.37 -3.83 -6.58
N TYR A 241 23.18 -2.75 -5.82
CA TYR A 241 24.17 -2.24 -4.88
C TYR A 241 23.67 -2.38 -3.44
N LEU A 242 24.58 -2.76 -2.54
CA LEU A 242 24.47 -2.50 -1.10
C LEU A 242 25.39 -1.32 -0.78
N ILE A 243 24.87 -0.31 -0.12
CA ILE A 243 25.58 0.91 0.31
C ILE A 243 25.34 1.06 1.81
N TYR A 244 26.42 1.13 2.58
CA TYR A 244 26.34 1.30 4.03
C TYR A 244 25.92 2.71 4.44
N ASP A 245 25.47 2.85 5.68
CA ASP A 245 25.05 4.11 6.32
C ASP A 245 26.06 5.26 6.17
N ASP A 246 27.37 4.94 6.10
CA ASP A 246 28.45 5.91 5.89
C ASP A 246 28.73 6.25 4.42
N GLY A 247 27.91 5.76 3.49
CA GLY A 247 28.06 5.95 2.05
C GLY A 247 29.08 5.04 1.38
N THR A 248 29.70 4.10 2.08
CA THR A 248 30.62 3.14 1.45
C THR A 248 29.85 2.04 0.71
N ILE A 249 30.33 1.63 -0.47
CA ILE A 249 29.72 0.53 -1.22
C ILE A 249 30.15 -0.78 -0.60
N GLY A 250 29.22 -1.53 -0.01
CA GLY A 250 29.44 -2.86 0.54
C GLY A 250 29.74 -3.88 -0.56
N PHE A 251 28.85 -3.95 -1.56
CA PHE A 251 29.08 -4.73 -2.77
C PHE A 251 28.24 -4.20 -3.94
N SER A 252 28.56 -4.70 -5.15
CA SER A 252 27.69 -4.64 -6.31
C SER A 252 27.57 -6.02 -6.95
N PHE A 253 26.34 -6.41 -7.30
CA PHE A 253 26.03 -7.67 -7.97
C PHE A 253 25.51 -7.39 -9.39
N LEU A 254 26.04 -8.12 -10.40
CA LEU A 254 25.67 -7.94 -11.81
C LEU A 254 24.55 -8.91 -12.19
N THR A 255 23.46 -8.39 -12.75
CA THR A 255 22.37 -9.12 -13.42
C THR A 255 22.63 -9.18 -14.93
N GLU A 256 21.72 -9.76 -15.73
CA GLU A 256 21.90 -9.86 -17.19
C GLU A 256 21.20 -8.72 -17.99
N ASP A 257 20.31 -7.94 -17.35
CA ASP A 257 19.70 -6.71 -17.89
C ASP A 257 19.28 -5.83 -16.69
N LYS A 258 18.72 -4.67 -16.97
CA LYS A 258 18.33 -3.61 -16.04
C LYS A 258 17.49 -4.08 -14.87
N VAL A 259 17.81 -3.58 -13.69
CA VAL A 259 17.03 -3.81 -12.48
C VAL A 259 15.99 -2.69 -12.33
N ARG A 260 14.75 -3.00 -12.69
CA ARG A 260 13.62 -2.06 -12.68
C ARG A 260 12.46 -2.50 -11.79
N SER A 261 12.69 -3.49 -10.96
CA SER A 261 11.91 -3.85 -9.79
C SER A 261 12.49 -3.16 -8.57
N ALA A 262 11.69 -2.75 -7.61
CA ALA A 262 12.23 -2.29 -6.34
C ALA A 262 12.65 -3.51 -5.51
N PRO A 263 13.86 -3.55 -4.96
CA PRO A 263 14.31 -4.65 -4.14
C PRO A 263 13.53 -4.72 -2.83
N ILE A 264 13.42 -5.92 -2.25
CA ILE A 264 13.01 -6.12 -0.87
C ILE A 264 14.12 -6.81 -0.10
N ILE A 265 14.09 -6.69 1.21
CA ILE A 265 15.02 -7.37 2.12
C ILE A 265 14.20 -8.28 3.02
N ILE A 266 14.57 -9.55 3.08
CA ILE A 266 13.97 -10.53 4.00
C ILE A 266 15.02 -10.89 5.03
N ASP A 267 14.73 -10.61 6.31
CA ASP A 267 15.51 -11.13 7.42
C ASP A 267 14.88 -12.44 7.90
N ASN A 268 15.57 -13.54 7.67
CA ASN A 268 15.16 -14.85 8.14
C ASN A 268 16.22 -15.37 9.13
N ASN A 269 15.87 -15.37 10.41
CA ASN A 269 16.77 -15.81 11.51
C ASN A 269 18.12 -15.05 11.53
N ASN A 270 18.08 -13.72 11.47
CA ASN A 270 19.24 -12.82 11.39
C ASN A 270 20.13 -13.02 10.15
N GLN A 271 19.63 -13.69 9.12
CA GLN A 271 20.26 -13.76 7.81
C GLN A 271 19.44 -12.96 6.80
N LYS A 272 20.02 -11.91 6.26
CA LYS A 272 19.33 -11.02 5.32
C LYS A 272 19.52 -11.48 3.88
N TYR A 273 18.41 -11.48 3.15
CA TYR A 273 18.34 -11.82 1.71
C TYR A 273 17.78 -10.64 0.95
N ILE A 274 18.48 -10.21 -0.07
CA ILE A 274 18.00 -9.20 -1.03
C ILE A 274 17.29 -9.93 -2.14
N ILE A 275 16.01 -9.65 -2.36
CA ILE A 275 15.19 -10.24 -3.42
C ILE A 275 14.80 -9.16 -4.41
N VAL A 276 15.10 -9.38 -5.69
CA VAL A 276 14.82 -8.38 -6.72
C VAL A 276 14.60 -8.99 -8.09
N GLY A 277 13.63 -8.46 -8.83
CA GLY A 277 13.36 -8.82 -10.22
C GLY A 277 14.21 -8.00 -11.19
N SER A 278 14.55 -8.60 -12.33
CA SER A 278 15.27 -7.94 -13.40
C SER A 278 14.50 -8.02 -14.73
N LYS A 279 14.83 -7.12 -15.62
CA LYS A 279 14.29 -7.09 -16.98
C LYS A 279 14.76 -8.28 -17.83
N ASP A 280 15.81 -9.00 -17.41
CA ASP A 280 16.23 -10.25 -18.04
C ASP A 280 15.26 -11.42 -17.83
N GLY A 281 14.23 -11.25 -16.99
CA GLY A 281 13.23 -12.27 -16.68
C GLY A 281 13.58 -13.14 -15.49
N ASN A 282 14.58 -12.76 -14.71
CA ASN A 282 15.03 -13.48 -13.53
C ASN A 282 14.67 -12.74 -12.24
N LEU A 283 14.32 -13.51 -11.22
CA LEU A 283 14.33 -13.07 -9.83
C LEU A 283 15.63 -13.54 -9.18
N TYR A 284 16.33 -12.62 -8.57
CA TYR A 284 17.60 -12.87 -7.89
C TYR A 284 17.43 -12.84 -6.38
N SER A 285 18.07 -13.79 -5.69
CA SER A 285 18.28 -13.75 -4.24
C SER A 285 19.77 -13.65 -3.94
N ILE A 286 20.16 -12.63 -3.16
CA ILE A 286 21.55 -12.31 -2.83
C ILE A 286 21.65 -12.16 -1.32
N ASN A 287 22.66 -12.75 -0.68
CA ASN A 287 22.83 -12.60 0.77
C ASN A 287 23.58 -11.30 1.14
N ASP A 288 23.72 -11.07 2.44
CA ASP A 288 24.42 -9.94 3.06
C ASP A 288 25.89 -9.76 2.61
N SER A 289 26.52 -10.83 2.14
CA SER A 289 27.89 -10.84 1.63
C SER A 289 27.99 -10.62 0.11
N GLY A 290 26.86 -10.35 -0.57
CA GLY A 290 26.82 -10.17 -2.03
C GLY A 290 26.89 -11.48 -2.82
N GLN A 291 26.67 -12.62 -2.18
CA GLN A 291 26.71 -13.93 -2.83
C GLN A 291 25.32 -14.33 -3.31
N LEU A 292 25.25 -14.79 -4.56
CA LEU A 292 24.04 -15.35 -5.15
C LEU A 292 23.57 -16.58 -4.36
N GLN A 293 22.31 -16.59 -3.96
CA GLN A 293 21.66 -17.72 -3.30
C GLN A 293 20.90 -18.57 -4.31
N PHE A 294 20.06 -17.93 -5.11
CA PHE A 294 19.39 -18.56 -6.25
C PHE A 294 19.09 -17.54 -7.35
N VAL A 295 18.77 -18.06 -8.53
CA VAL A 295 18.11 -17.37 -9.63
C VAL A 295 16.86 -18.17 -9.98
N PHE A 296 15.72 -17.49 -10.07
CA PHE A 296 14.47 -18.07 -10.55
C PHE A 296 14.13 -17.47 -11.91
N GLU A 297 14.08 -18.29 -12.96
CA GLU A 297 13.85 -17.86 -14.35
C GLU A 297 12.36 -17.92 -14.68
N THR A 298 11.76 -16.79 -15.11
CA THR A 298 10.35 -16.74 -15.58
C THR A 298 10.24 -16.71 -17.09
N GLY A 299 11.32 -16.40 -17.79
CA GLY A 299 11.34 -16.23 -19.25
C GLY A 299 10.77 -14.91 -19.75
N SER A 300 10.24 -14.04 -18.89
CA SER A 300 9.67 -12.74 -19.23
C SER A 300 10.06 -11.67 -18.20
N PRO A 301 10.27 -10.39 -18.59
CA PRO A 301 10.73 -9.34 -17.68
C PRO A 301 9.92 -9.22 -16.40
N ILE A 302 10.61 -8.99 -15.27
CA ILE A 302 9.99 -8.76 -13.97
C ILE A 302 10.13 -7.27 -13.61
N TYR A 303 8.99 -6.55 -13.56
CA TYR A 303 8.91 -5.15 -13.18
C TYR A 303 8.22 -4.94 -11.83
N THR A 304 7.47 -5.95 -11.38
CA THR A 304 6.82 -5.94 -10.06
C THR A 304 7.88 -5.92 -8.96
N SER A 305 7.62 -5.19 -7.88
CA SER A 305 8.40 -5.38 -6.65
C SER A 305 7.94 -6.68 -6.00
N PRO A 306 8.87 -7.58 -5.63
CA PRO A 306 8.51 -8.77 -4.87
C PRO A 306 7.82 -8.41 -3.55
N THR A 307 7.03 -9.33 -3.04
CA THR A 307 6.33 -9.18 -1.75
C THR A 307 6.39 -10.50 -0.98
N VAL A 308 6.10 -10.45 0.30
CA VAL A 308 6.22 -11.60 1.18
C VAL A 308 4.87 -11.92 1.80
N LEU A 309 4.53 -13.20 1.81
CA LEU A 309 3.46 -13.75 2.62
C LEU A 309 4.05 -14.81 3.55
N GLU A 310 3.95 -14.59 4.85
CA GLU A 310 4.20 -15.63 5.84
C GLU A 310 2.85 -16.16 6.33
N TYR A 311 2.54 -17.40 5.97
CA TYR A 311 1.26 -18.00 6.28
C TYR A 311 1.43 -19.48 6.61
N SER A 312 0.74 -19.95 7.66
CA SER A 312 0.78 -21.37 8.11
C SER A 312 2.19 -21.90 8.40
N GLY A 313 3.14 -21.02 8.77
CA GLY A 313 4.53 -21.38 9.06
C GLY A 313 5.42 -21.52 7.81
N GLU A 314 4.93 -21.12 6.65
CA GLU A 314 5.70 -21.05 5.40
C GLU A 314 5.90 -19.59 5.00
N LEU A 315 7.11 -19.27 4.53
CA LEU A 315 7.44 -17.97 3.96
C LEU A 315 7.46 -18.08 2.46
N MET A 316 6.57 -17.33 1.81
CA MET A 316 6.41 -17.30 0.36
C MET A 316 6.78 -15.93 -0.20
N ILE A 317 7.54 -15.90 -1.29
CA ILE A 317 7.92 -14.70 -2.04
C ILE A 317 7.08 -14.64 -3.31
N PHE A 318 6.27 -13.61 -3.44
CA PHE A 318 5.37 -13.42 -4.59
C PHE A 318 5.90 -12.36 -5.54
N PHE A 319 5.69 -12.59 -6.82
CA PHE A 319 6.01 -11.63 -7.89
C PHE A 319 5.27 -11.99 -9.18
N GLY A 320 5.11 -11.00 -10.05
CA GLY A 320 4.52 -11.18 -11.38
C GLY A 320 5.52 -10.86 -12.48
N ASN A 321 5.37 -11.50 -13.64
CA ASN A 321 6.13 -11.15 -14.84
C ASN A 321 5.30 -10.32 -15.83
N ASN A 322 5.93 -9.89 -16.93
CA ASN A 322 5.30 -9.04 -17.94
C ASN A 322 4.31 -9.80 -18.85
N GLU A 323 4.19 -11.11 -18.74
CA GLU A 323 3.18 -11.93 -19.43
C GLU A 323 1.94 -12.20 -18.55
N GLY A 324 1.90 -11.64 -17.34
CA GLY A 324 0.77 -11.78 -16.42
C GLY A 324 0.79 -13.08 -15.62
N GLU A 325 1.92 -13.78 -15.58
CA GLU A 325 2.09 -14.94 -14.72
C GLU A 325 2.46 -14.48 -13.31
N ILE A 326 1.81 -15.06 -12.30
CA ILE A 326 2.05 -14.82 -10.88
C ILE A 326 2.71 -16.05 -10.27
N PHE A 327 3.82 -15.83 -9.62
CA PHE A 327 4.64 -16.86 -8.98
C PHE A 327 4.66 -16.67 -7.46
N ALA A 328 4.74 -17.79 -6.74
CA ALA A 328 5.17 -17.85 -5.35
C ALA A 328 6.29 -18.87 -5.22
N ILE A 329 7.36 -18.50 -4.56
CA ILE A 329 8.51 -19.37 -4.29
C ILE A 329 8.88 -19.32 -2.81
N ASP A 330 9.59 -20.33 -2.34
CA ASP A 330 10.16 -20.30 -0.99
C ASP A 330 11.46 -19.46 -0.95
N ILE A 331 12.03 -19.28 0.24
CA ILE A 331 13.29 -18.54 0.45
C ILE A 331 14.51 -19.19 -0.24
N TYR A 332 14.37 -20.40 -0.73
CA TYR A 332 15.43 -21.14 -1.44
C TYR A 332 15.26 -21.12 -2.95
N GLY A 333 14.20 -20.52 -3.46
CA GLY A 333 13.87 -20.41 -4.88
C GLY A 333 13.09 -21.60 -5.46
N ASN A 334 12.52 -22.45 -4.62
CA ASN A 334 11.65 -23.53 -5.10
C ASN A 334 10.23 -22.98 -5.35
N LEU A 335 9.65 -23.35 -6.50
CA LEU A 335 8.30 -22.98 -6.86
C LEU A 335 7.29 -23.66 -5.92
N HIS A 336 6.36 -22.89 -5.37
CA HIS A 336 5.27 -23.39 -4.55
C HIS A 336 4.23 -24.13 -5.42
N ASP A 337 3.62 -25.17 -4.87
CA ASP A 337 2.55 -25.93 -5.56
C ASP A 337 1.38 -25.00 -5.91
N GLY A 338 0.81 -25.14 -7.11
CA GLY A 338 -0.28 -24.28 -7.61
C GLY A 338 0.18 -23.03 -8.36
N PHE A 339 1.49 -22.77 -8.42
CA PHE A 339 2.05 -21.64 -9.16
C PHE A 339 2.86 -22.08 -10.40
N PRO A 340 2.94 -21.22 -11.47
CA PRO A 340 2.22 -19.95 -11.57
C PRO A 340 0.72 -20.13 -11.43
N ILE A 341 0.02 -19.12 -10.87
CA ILE A 341 -1.41 -19.23 -10.57
C ILE A 341 -2.17 -19.67 -11.81
N ASN A 342 -2.93 -20.75 -11.69
CA ASN A 342 -3.84 -21.23 -12.70
C ASN A 342 -5.24 -21.38 -12.09
N ILE A 343 -6.19 -20.57 -12.59
CA ILE A 343 -7.56 -20.62 -12.14
C ILE A 343 -8.32 -21.59 -13.05
N THR A 344 -8.84 -22.67 -12.47
CA THR A 344 -9.41 -23.82 -13.19
C THR A 344 -10.88 -23.70 -13.57
N GLU A 345 -11.54 -22.57 -13.37
CA GLU A 345 -12.92 -22.37 -13.78
C GLU A 345 -13.03 -22.02 -15.28
N GLU A 346 -13.92 -22.72 -16.01
CA GLU A 346 -14.01 -22.72 -17.47
C GLU A 346 -14.38 -21.36 -18.13
N GLU A 347 -14.65 -20.30 -17.36
CA GLU A 347 -15.09 -18.99 -17.89
C GLU A 347 -14.08 -17.87 -17.68
N LEU A 348 -12.89 -18.14 -17.14
CA LEU A 348 -11.94 -17.11 -16.77
C LEU A 348 -10.90 -16.85 -17.86
N LEU A 349 -10.72 -15.56 -18.17
CA LEU A 349 -9.77 -15.06 -19.15
C LEU A 349 -8.34 -15.13 -18.61
N LEU A 350 -7.67 -16.25 -18.76
CA LEU A 350 -6.23 -16.36 -18.54
C LEU A 350 -5.50 -16.35 -19.90
N PRO A 351 -4.27 -15.78 -19.97
CA PRO A 351 -3.48 -15.21 -18.86
C PRO A 351 -3.99 -13.84 -18.40
N PHE A 352 -3.63 -13.43 -17.17
CA PHE A 352 -3.80 -12.06 -16.70
C PHE A 352 -3.01 -11.10 -17.61
N ASN A 353 -3.37 -9.82 -17.62
CA ASN A 353 -2.45 -8.81 -18.12
C ASN A 353 -1.29 -8.65 -17.11
N ALA A 354 -0.21 -7.98 -17.54
CA ALA A 354 0.91 -7.70 -16.65
C ALA A 354 0.44 -7.02 -15.36
N VAL A 355 0.98 -7.46 -14.23
CA VAL A 355 0.67 -6.85 -12.93
C VAL A 355 1.16 -5.41 -12.90
N ALA A 356 0.29 -4.46 -12.55
CA ALA A 356 0.59 -3.04 -12.63
C ALA A 356 1.50 -2.53 -11.49
N GLY A 357 1.71 -3.28 -10.46
CA GLY A 357 2.52 -2.91 -9.30
C GLY A 357 3.02 -4.11 -8.53
N SER A 358 2.77 -4.15 -7.23
CA SER A 358 3.06 -5.29 -6.36
C SER A 358 1.80 -6.10 -6.10
N ILE A 359 1.98 -7.36 -5.76
CA ILE A 359 0.93 -8.24 -5.21
C ILE A 359 0.88 -7.97 -3.72
N ILE A 360 -0.29 -7.91 -3.13
CA ILE A 360 -0.49 -7.68 -1.70
C ILE A 360 -1.44 -8.74 -1.12
N PHE A 361 -1.54 -8.78 0.21
CA PHE A 361 -2.31 -9.79 0.91
C PHE A 361 -3.10 -9.19 2.06
N GLU A 362 -4.33 -9.67 2.24
CA GLU A 362 -5.15 -9.42 3.42
C GLU A 362 -6.21 -10.51 3.54
N ASP A 363 -6.63 -10.84 4.76
CA ASP A 363 -7.75 -11.75 5.03
C ASP A 363 -9.05 -10.94 5.02
N LEU A 364 -9.66 -10.83 3.84
CA LEU A 364 -10.78 -9.93 3.57
C LEU A 364 -12.13 -10.43 4.12
N ASP A 365 -12.25 -11.71 4.44
CA ASP A 365 -13.49 -12.31 4.94
C ASP A 365 -13.32 -12.98 6.30
N SER A 366 -12.21 -12.71 6.98
CA SER A 366 -11.89 -13.20 8.34
C SER A 366 -11.95 -14.74 8.48
N ASP A 367 -11.66 -15.48 7.39
CA ASP A 367 -11.63 -16.95 7.43
C ASP A 367 -10.25 -17.50 7.83
N GLY A 368 -9.25 -16.62 8.00
CA GLY A 368 -7.89 -16.94 8.40
C GLY A 368 -7.00 -17.34 7.22
N ILE A 369 -7.45 -17.19 5.97
CA ILE A 369 -6.67 -17.45 4.75
C ILE A 369 -6.56 -16.16 3.96
N PRO A 370 -5.38 -15.50 3.91
CA PRO A 370 -5.27 -14.22 3.22
C PRO A 370 -5.50 -14.34 1.72
N GLU A 371 -6.23 -13.39 1.15
CA GLU A 371 -6.44 -13.26 -0.29
C GLU A 371 -5.20 -12.68 -0.98
N ILE A 372 -5.01 -13.07 -2.25
CA ILE A 372 -4.01 -12.52 -3.17
C ILE A 372 -4.66 -11.38 -3.95
N ILE A 373 -4.16 -10.15 -3.78
CA ILE A 373 -4.76 -8.94 -4.32
C ILE A 373 -3.77 -8.23 -5.24
N PHE A 374 -4.18 -7.92 -6.44
CA PHE A 374 -3.35 -7.18 -7.40
C PHE A 374 -4.18 -6.50 -8.47
N SER A 375 -3.63 -5.45 -9.06
CA SER A 375 -4.15 -4.81 -10.27
C SER A 375 -3.35 -5.23 -11.49
N ASP A 376 -3.97 -5.17 -12.67
CA ASP A 376 -3.31 -5.44 -13.94
C ASP A 376 -3.37 -4.26 -14.91
N GLU A 377 -2.49 -4.25 -15.91
CA GLU A 377 -2.43 -3.21 -16.95
C GLU A 377 -3.65 -3.25 -17.89
N GLY A 378 -4.52 -4.25 -17.77
CA GLY A 378 -5.82 -4.33 -18.46
C GLY A 378 -6.92 -3.53 -17.78
N GLY A 379 -6.66 -3.02 -16.58
CA GLY A 379 -7.62 -2.25 -15.78
C GLY A 379 -8.45 -3.09 -14.82
N ASN A 380 -8.03 -4.31 -14.51
CA ASN A 380 -8.74 -5.15 -13.58
C ASN A 380 -8.12 -5.07 -12.18
N LEU A 381 -8.97 -4.95 -11.17
CA LEU A 381 -8.68 -5.33 -9.80
C LEU A 381 -8.98 -6.82 -9.66
N ASN A 382 -7.98 -7.61 -9.32
CA ASN A 382 -8.09 -9.04 -9.12
C ASN A 382 -7.92 -9.34 -7.64
N ILE A 383 -8.87 -10.06 -7.06
CA ILE A 383 -8.79 -10.63 -5.72
C ILE A 383 -9.03 -12.13 -5.87
N ILE A 384 -8.07 -12.92 -5.41
CA ILE A 384 -8.04 -14.37 -5.57
C ILE A 384 -7.95 -15.01 -4.20
N LYS A 385 -8.84 -15.96 -3.96
CA LYS A 385 -8.92 -16.74 -2.74
C LYS A 385 -8.38 -18.14 -2.95
N SER A 386 -7.65 -18.66 -1.96
CA SER A 386 -7.29 -20.08 -1.91
C SER A 386 -8.45 -20.92 -1.38
N THR A 387 -8.59 -22.15 -1.89
CA THR A 387 -9.62 -23.09 -1.40
C THR A 387 -9.27 -23.69 -0.05
N ASP A 388 -8.00 -23.63 0.34
CA ASP A 388 -7.47 -24.23 1.57
C ASP A 388 -6.13 -23.61 1.99
N SER A 389 -5.66 -23.94 3.17
CA SER A 389 -4.40 -23.45 3.73
C SER A 389 -3.14 -23.93 2.98
N SER A 390 -3.27 -24.81 1.99
CA SER A 390 -2.12 -25.27 1.19
C SER A 390 -1.74 -24.30 0.08
N TYR A 391 -2.56 -23.27 -0.17
CA TYR A 391 -2.31 -22.24 -1.18
C TYR A 391 -2.00 -22.79 -2.58
N SER A 392 -2.71 -23.85 -2.97
CA SER A 392 -2.42 -24.57 -4.23
C SER A 392 -3.57 -24.57 -5.24
N ASN A 393 -4.79 -24.22 -4.81
CA ASN A 393 -5.98 -24.16 -5.65
C ASN A 393 -6.71 -22.85 -5.43
N PHE A 394 -7.00 -22.14 -6.51
CA PHE A 394 -7.46 -20.75 -6.47
C PHE A 394 -8.76 -20.56 -7.23
N TYR A 395 -9.54 -19.57 -6.77
CA TYR A 395 -10.73 -19.05 -7.45
C TYR A 395 -10.85 -17.55 -7.19
N TYR A 396 -11.65 -16.85 -8.00
CA TYR A 396 -11.89 -15.44 -7.75
C TYR A 396 -12.73 -15.22 -6.50
N TYR A 397 -12.36 -14.20 -5.73
CA TYR A 397 -13.19 -13.67 -4.67
C TYR A 397 -14.55 -13.19 -5.21
N ASN A 398 -15.56 -13.06 -4.36
CA ASN A 398 -16.90 -12.62 -4.75
C ASN A 398 -16.85 -11.29 -5.53
N ASN A 399 -17.60 -11.25 -6.65
CA ASN A 399 -17.69 -10.08 -7.54
C ASN A 399 -16.38 -9.67 -8.23
N MET A 400 -15.33 -10.48 -8.18
CA MET A 400 -14.06 -10.22 -8.84
C MET A 400 -13.92 -11.00 -10.17
N PRO A 401 -13.12 -10.52 -11.12
CA PRO A 401 -12.42 -9.23 -11.11
C PRO A 401 -13.35 -8.04 -11.38
N ILE A 402 -13.02 -6.88 -10.82
CA ILE A 402 -13.67 -5.61 -11.16
C ILE A 402 -12.83 -4.91 -12.23
N SER A 403 -13.47 -4.60 -13.37
CA SER A 403 -12.81 -3.89 -14.46
C SER A 403 -13.06 -2.39 -14.35
N ASN A 404 -11.98 -1.61 -14.32
CA ASN A 404 -12.02 -0.16 -14.41
C ASN A 404 -11.97 0.30 -15.89
N ILE A 405 -12.45 1.51 -16.17
CA ILE A 405 -12.37 2.14 -17.49
C ILE A 405 -10.91 2.41 -17.87
N PHE A 406 -10.08 2.80 -16.91
CA PHE A 406 -8.67 3.09 -17.08
C PHE A 406 -7.80 1.94 -16.58
N ALA A 407 -6.70 1.67 -17.27
CA ALA A 407 -5.70 0.70 -16.87
C ALA A 407 -5.05 1.12 -15.52
N TYR A 408 -4.84 0.18 -14.63
CA TYR A 408 -4.07 0.45 -13.42
C TYR A 408 -2.60 0.74 -13.75
N SER A 409 -2.00 1.67 -13.03
CA SER A 409 -0.60 2.09 -13.21
C SER A 409 0.19 2.15 -11.90
N SER A 410 -0.45 1.84 -10.77
CA SER A 410 0.15 1.73 -9.44
C SER A 410 -0.15 0.39 -8.77
N SER A 411 0.53 0.10 -7.66
CA SER A 411 0.14 -0.98 -6.77
C SER A 411 -1.19 -0.67 -6.10
N ILE A 412 -2.00 -1.71 -5.89
CA ILE A 412 -3.16 -1.64 -4.99
C ILE A 412 -2.65 -1.65 -3.54
N ASN A 413 -3.39 -0.98 -2.68
CA ASN A 413 -3.27 -1.03 -1.23
C ASN A 413 -4.64 -1.37 -0.63
N ILE A 414 -4.65 -1.90 0.59
CA ILE A 414 -5.86 -2.22 1.36
C ILE A 414 -5.82 -1.48 2.68
N TYR A 415 -6.92 -0.84 3.03
CA TYR A 415 -7.10 -0.16 4.31
C TYR A 415 -8.59 0.12 4.57
N ASP A 416 -9.01 0.23 5.83
CA ASP A 416 -10.33 0.77 6.24
C ASP A 416 -10.24 2.30 6.20
N ILE A 417 -10.64 2.89 5.05
CA ILE A 417 -10.44 4.32 4.76
C ILE A 417 -11.42 5.20 5.54
N ASP A 418 -12.66 4.75 5.68
CA ASP A 418 -13.74 5.54 6.27
C ASP A 418 -14.14 5.09 7.69
N ASN A 419 -13.42 4.11 8.25
CA ASN A 419 -13.58 3.55 9.59
C ASN A 419 -14.98 2.94 9.82
N ASP A 420 -15.55 2.29 8.81
CA ASP A 420 -16.85 1.62 8.90
C ASP A 420 -16.76 0.12 9.25
N GLY A 421 -15.53 -0.45 9.20
CA GLY A 421 -15.22 -1.81 9.64
C GLY A 421 -15.15 -2.82 8.51
N ASP A 422 -15.25 -2.40 7.27
CA ASP A 422 -14.84 -3.17 6.10
C ASP A 422 -13.60 -2.52 5.43
N LEU A 423 -13.03 -3.14 4.41
CA LEU A 423 -11.76 -2.71 3.82
C LEU A 423 -11.94 -2.22 2.40
N GLU A 424 -11.22 -1.17 2.03
CA GLU A 424 -11.16 -0.66 0.67
C GLU A 424 -9.87 -1.07 -0.03
N ALA A 425 -10.03 -1.51 -1.31
CA ALA A 425 -8.93 -1.68 -2.24
C ALA A 425 -8.75 -0.44 -3.10
N PHE A 426 -7.58 0.18 -3.09
CA PHE A 426 -7.36 1.45 -3.78
C PHE A 426 -6.04 1.53 -4.53
N GLY A 427 -6.07 2.23 -5.67
CA GLY A 427 -4.89 2.42 -6.52
C GLY A 427 -5.10 3.44 -7.62
N GLY A 428 -3.98 3.91 -8.18
CA GLY A 428 -3.95 4.85 -9.29
C GLY A 428 -4.05 4.16 -10.65
N THR A 429 -4.71 4.84 -11.57
CA THR A 429 -4.92 4.40 -12.95
C THR A 429 -4.33 5.40 -13.95
N THR A 430 -4.53 5.14 -15.24
CA THR A 430 -4.11 6.07 -16.30
C THR A 430 -4.96 7.34 -16.38
N GLY A 431 -6.00 7.51 -15.54
CA GLY A 431 -6.89 8.68 -15.57
C GLY A 431 -7.49 9.11 -14.23
N ASP A 432 -7.49 8.24 -13.26
CA ASP A 432 -8.15 8.46 -11.96
C ASP A 432 -7.44 7.74 -10.80
N VAL A 433 -7.97 7.93 -9.59
CA VAL A 433 -7.75 7.05 -8.45
C VAL A 433 -9.03 6.26 -8.22
N SER A 434 -8.94 4.94 -8.28
CA SER A 434 -10.03 4.01 -8.03
C SER A 434 -9.99 3.52 -6.58
N ILE A 435 -11.13 3.51 -5.91
CA ILE A 435 -11.33 2.92 -4.57
C ILE A 435 -12.56 2.02 -4.64
N ILE A 436 -12.36 0.77 -4.28
CA ILE A 436 -13.38 -0.28 -4.28
C ILE A 436 -13.60 -0.71 -2.83
N ASP A 437 -14.78 -0.60 -2.38
CA ASP A 437 -15.28 -0.93 -1.08
C ASP A 437 -15.66 -2.43 -1.02
N ILE A 438 -15.02 -3.19 -0.13
CA ILE A 438 -15.16 -4.66 -0.03
C ILE A 438 -16.09 -5.01 1.10
N LYS A 439 -17.36 -4.96 0.88
CA LYS A 439 -18.49 -5.09 1.82
C LYS A 439 -18.49 -6.32 2.76
N GLU A 440 -17.36 -6.79 3.24
CA GLU A 440 -17.25 -7.84 4.24
C GLU A 440 -16.45 -7.32 5.45
N GLU A 441 -16.98 -7.48 6.67
CA GLU A 441 -16.35 -7.01 7.90
C GLU A 441 -15.01 -7.73 8.11
N SER A 442 -13.92 -7.00 8.03
CA SER A 442 -12.57 -7.45 8.31
C SER A 442 -11.70 -6.30 8.78
N GLY A 443 -10.67 -6.60 9.54
CA GLY A 443 -9.63 -5.64 9.92
C GLY A 443 -8.30 -6.02 9.31
N THR A 444 -7.34 -5.10 9.27
CA THR A 444 -5.99 -5.41 8.83
C THR A 444 -5.31 -6.40 9.77
N ASN A 445 -4.75 -7.47 9.22
CA ASN A 445 -4.19 -8.61 9.97
C ASN A 445 -2.65 -8.64 9.97
N GLY A 446 -2.00 -7.53 9.57
CA GLY A 446 -0.54 -7.42 9.57
C GLY A 446 0.16 -8.14 8.41
N TYR A 447 -0.57 -8.52 7.36
CA TYR A 447 0.01 -9.00 6.13
C TYR A 447 0.65 -7.86 5.32
N TRP A 448 1.36 -8.21 4.24
CA TRP A 448 1.90 -7.21 3.30
C TRP A 448 0.78 -6.61 2.45
N ASN A 449 0.00 -5.69 3.03
CA ASN A 449 -1.25 -5.16 2.47
C ASN A 449 -1.11 -3.79 1.79
N ILE A 450 0.09 -3.19 1.83
CA ILE A 450 0.40 -1.93 1.16
C ILE A 450 1.70 -2.04 0.34
N TYR A 451 1.84 -1.15 -0.64
CA TYR A 451 3.06 -1.06 -1.46
C TYR A 451 4.30 -0.89 -0.59
N ARG A 452 5.32 -1.74 -0.80
CA ARG A 452 6.58 -1.79 -0.04
C ARG A 452 6.44 -2.24 1.43
N GLY A 453 5.30 -2.78 1.83
CA GLY A 453 5.06 -3.41 3.13
C GLY A 453 4.70 -2.47 4.27
N ASN A 454 5.14 -1.21 4.24
CA ASN A 454 4.87 -0.22 5.27
C ASN A 454 4.86 1.22 4.71
N TYR A 455 4.53 2.18 5.55
CA TYR A 455 4.47 3.61 5.18
C TYR A 455 5.86 4.25 4.98
N HIS A 456 6.90 3.74 5.64
CA HIS A 456 8.29 4.17 5.41
C HIS A 456 8.80 3.77 4.04
N ARG A 457 8.15 2.82 3.37
CA ARG A 457 8.54 2.31 2.04
C ARG A 457 9.92 1.64 2.02
N ASP A 458 10.39 1.15 3.15
CA ASP A 458 11.71 0.52 3.29
C ASP A 458 11.83 -0.84 2.60
N GLY A 459 10.70 -1.55 2.39
CA GLY A 459 10.71 -2.87 1.74
C GLY A 459 11.42 -3.94 2.56
N TYR A 460 11.44 -3.80 3.87
CA TYR A 460 12.04 -4.74 4.81
C TYR A 460 10.99 -5.65 5.44
N TYR A 461 11.28 -6.92 5.51
CA TYR A 461 10.44 -7.93 6.12
C TYR A 461 11.25 -8.82 7.07
N ILE A 462 10.81 -8.92 8.32
CA ILE A 462 11.40 -9.80 9.33
C ILE A 462 10.55 -11.07 9.40
N SER A 463 11.12 -12.20 9.00
CA SER A 463 10.51 -13.52 9.12
C SER A 463 10.79 -14.11 10.50
N ASN A 464 9.83 -14.88 11.04
CA ASN A 464 9.92 -15.51 12.35
C ASN A 464 10.06 -14.53 13.54
N LEU A 465 9.44 -13.37 13.45
CA LEU A 465 8.95 -12.72 14.63
C LEU A 465 8.00 -13.71 15.32
N ILE A 466 8.55 -14.63 16.16
CA ILE A 466 7.74 -15.30 17.18
C ILE A 466 7.48 -14.23 18.24
N CYS A 467 6.62 -13.29 17.88
CA CYS A 467 6.06 -12.36 18.81
C CYS A 467 5.11 -13.15 19.71
N THR A 468 5.58 -13.53 20.87
CA THR A 468 4.69 -14.01 21.91
C THR A 468 4.02 -12.78 22.48
N SER A 469 2.78 -12.51 22.07
CA SER A 469 2.00 -11.37 22.59
C SER A 469 2.10 -11.31 24.12
N GLY A 470 2.64 -10.21 24.61
CA GLY A 470 2.91 -9.96 26.04
C GLY A 470 4.28 -10.36 26.57
N ASP A 471 5.12 -11.08 25.82
CA ASP A 471 6.51 -11.40 26.17
C ASP A 471 7.43 -10.29 25.61
N ILE A 472 7.43 -9.15 26.28
CA ILE A 472 8.06 -7.93 25.78
C ILE A 472 9.59 -7.98 25.91
N ASN A 473 10.07 -8.69 26.94
CA ASN A 473 11.51 -8.87 27.16
C ASN A 473 12.09 -10.09 26.41
N ASN A 474 11.22 -10.84 25.67
CA ASN A 474 11.56 -12.01 24.87
C ASN A 474 12.33 -13.11 25.64
N ASP A 475 11.95 -13.34 26.93
CA ASP A 475 12.56 -14.40 27.75
C ASP A 475 11.78 -15.72 27.73
N GLY A 476 10.65 -15.77 26.99
CA GLY A 476 9.77 -16.92 26.84
C GLY A 476 8.78 -17.11 27.97
N LEU A 477 8.68 -16.17 28.93
CA LEU A 477 7.78 -16.22 30.07
C LEU A 477 6.86 -14.99 30.04
N LEU A 478 5.58 -15.17 30.23
CA LEU A 478 4.67 -14.04 30.48
C LEU A 478 4.58 -13.80 31.99
N ASP A 479 5.24 -12.76 32.49
CA ASP A 479 5.28 -12.45 33.89
C ASP A 479 5.31 -10.91 34.19
N ILE A 480 5.66 -10.55 35.41
CA ILE A 480 5.67 -9.15 35.86
C ILE A 480 6.78 -8.32 35.19
N LEU A 481 7.82 -8.95 34.64
CA LEU A 481 8.92 -8.24 34.01
C LEU A 481 8.46 -7.65 32.65
N ASP A 482 7.56 -8.34 31.97
CA ASP A 482 6.94 -7.84 30.75
C ASP A 482 6.08 -6.61 31.01
N ILE A 483 5.29 -6.64 32.07
CA ILE A 483 4.50 -5.47 32.47
C ILE A 483 5.41 -4.27 32.76
N VAL A 484 6.57 -4.49 33.41
CA VAL A 484 7.55 -3.43 33.68
C VAL A 484 8.17 -2.92 32.37
N SER A 485 8.50 -3.82 31.43
CA SER A 485 9.02 -3.46 30.12
C SER A 485 8.01 -2.62 29.33
N MET A 486 6.74 -3.03 29.27
CA MET A 486 5.66 -2.28 28.63
C MET A 486 5.46 -0.88 29.25
N ILE A 487 5.51 -0.79 30.57
CA ILE A 487 5.42 0.52 31.27
C ILE A 487 6.58 1.44 30.85
N ASN A 488 7.80 0.91 30.76
CA ASN A 488 8.97 1.70 30.36
C ASN A 488 8.82 2.20 28.91
N ILE A 489 8.30 1.38 28.00
CA ILE A 489 7.97 1.74 26.63
C ILE A 489 6.99 2.91 26.60
N ILE A 490 5.85 2.80 27.27
CA ILE A 490 4.79 3.84 27.26
C ILE A 490 5.25 5.15 27.95
N ILE A 491 6.19 5.10 28.91
CA ILE A 491 6.65 6.30 29.63
C ILE A 491 7.75 7.05 28.87
N GLY A 492 8.38 6.45 27.85
CA GLY A 492 9.34 7.15 27.01
C GLY A 492 10.67 6.43 26.80
N SER A 493 10.65 5.21 26.30
CA SER A 493 11.80 4.66 25.58
C SER A 493 11.60 4.95 24.10
N PRO A 494 12.40 5.81 23.47
CA PRO A 494 12.20 6.18 22.05
C PRO A 494 12.61 5.07 21.07
N ASP A 495 13.41 4.09 21.50
CA ASP A 495 13.92 3.01 20.64
C ASP A 495 13.21 1.71 20.97
N MET A 496 12.11 1.42 20.28
CA MET A 496 11.43 0.13 20.34
C MET A 496 11.88 -0.74 19.17
N SER A 497 12.32 -1.96 19.45
CA SER A 497 12.49 -2.97 18.42
C SER A 497 11.11 -3.43 17.90
N ASP A 498 11.06 -3.90 16.65
CA ASP A 498 9.84 -4.45 16.06
C ASP A 498 9.25 -5.61 16.89
N LEU A 499 10.09 -6.38 17.58
CA LEU A 499 9.67 -7.40 18.54
C LEU A 499 8.95 -6.80 19.75
N GLU A 500 9.44 -5.70 20.30
CA GLU A 500 8.81 -5.02 21.44
C GLU A 500 7.51 -4.36 21.02
N ILE A 501 7.43 -3.77 19.81
CA ILE A 501 6.20 -3.21 19.24
C ILE A 501 5.15 -4.31 19.10
N CYS A 502 5.49 -5.39 18.43
CA CYS A 502 4.59 -6.52 18.22
C CYS A 502 4.14 -7.18 19.53
N ALA A 503 5.06 -7.40 20.50
CA ALA A 503 4.73 -7.99 21.78
C ALA A 503 3.88 -7.07 22.66
N SER A 504 3.94 -5.75 22.46
CA SER A 504 3.30 -4.75 23.30
C SER A 504 1.87 -4.40 22.89
N ASP A 505 1.52 -4.48 21.60
CA ASP A 505 0.16 -4.25 21.11
C ASP A 505 -0.72 -5.47 21.41
N MET A 506 -1.28 -5.48 22.64
CA MET A 506 -2.03 -6.61 23.18
C MET A 506 -3.47 -6.70 22.69
N ASN A 507 -4.01 -5.58 22.20
CA ASN A 507 -5.39 -5.48 21.73
C ASN A 507 -5.47 -5.35 20.20
N SER A 508 -4.31 -5.29 19.52
CA SER A 508 -4.17 -5.19 18.06
C SER A 508 -4.86 -3.96 17.45
N ASP A 509 -4.82 -2.82 18.19
CA ASP A 509 -5.39 -1.56 17.71
C ASP A 509 -4.34 -0.62 17.06
N GLY A 510 -3.08 -1.07 16.98
CA GLY A 510 -1.96 -0.33 16.41
C GLY A 510 -1.40 0.78 17.30
N VAL A 511 -1.91 0.93 18.53
CA VAL A 511 -1.47 1.96 19.48
C VAL A 511 -1.01 1.32 20.79
N ILE A 512 0.27 1.45 21.14
CA ILE A 512 0.77 0.93 22.41
C ILE A 512 0.46 1.92 23.53
N ASP A 513 -0.54 1.57 24.36
CA ASP A 513 -1.02 2.45 25.41
C ASP A 513 -1.39 1.70 26.71
N ILE A 514 -2.10 2.38 27.61
CA ILE A 514 -2.49 1.83 28.91
C ILE A 514 -3.49 0.66 28.79
N LEU A 515 -4.19 0.52 27.67
CA LEU A 515 -5.15 -0.57 27.45
C LEU A 515 -4.41 -1.89 27.25
N ASP A 516 -3.22 -1.85 26.63
CA ASP A 516 -2.35 -3.01 26.46
C ASP A 516 -1.79 -3.47 27.80
N ILE A 517 -1.35 -2.52 28.65
CA ILE A 517 -0.95 -2.87 30.02
C ILE A 517 -2.08 -3.59 30.76
N VAL A 518 -3.30 -3.08 30.68
CA VAL A 518 -4.46 -3.69 31.35
C VAL A 518 -4.72 -5.10 30.80
N THR A 519 -4.59 -5.29 29.49
CA THR A 519 -4.75 -6.60 28.84
C THR A 519 -3.67 -7.58 29.31
N LEU A 520 -2.40 -7.16 29.30
CA LEU A 520 -1.28 -7.98 29.76
C LEU A 520 -1.41 -8.35 31.25
N VAL A 521 -1.74 -7.39 32.10
CA VAL A 521 -1.96 -7.63 33.57
C VAL A 521 -3.04 -8.70 33.77
N ASN A 522 -4.15 -8.62 33.05
CA ASN A 522 -5.24 -9.60 33.15
C ASN A 522 -4.76 -11.01 32.77
N ILE A 523 -3.93 -11.14 31.73
CA ILE A 523 -3.38 -12.43 31.29
C ILE A 523 -2.41 -12.98 32.35
N VAL A 524 -1.45 -12.18 32.80
CA VAL A 524 -0.46 -12.58 33.84
C VAL A 524 -1.17 -12.99 35.12
N MET A 525 -2.19 -12.25 35.55
CA MET A 525 -2.95 -12.58 36.78
C MET A 525 -3.86 -13.80 36.63
N SER A 526 -4.28 -14.15 35.41
CA SER A 526 -5.12 -15.34 35.14
C SER A 526 -4.31 -16.65 35.13
N ARG A 527 -2.99 -16.56 35.01
CA ARG A 527 -2.07 -17.72 34.98
C ARG A 527 -1.53 -18.09 36.38
N ASN A 528 -1.76 -17.26 37.40
CA ASN A 528 -1.47 -17.50 38.82
C ASN A 528 -2.75 -17.92 39.59
#